data_6e762e562514a96430b9781c590e147c
#
_entry.id   6e762e562514a96430b9781c590e147c
#
_cell.length_a   1.000
_cell.length_b   1.000
_cell.length_c   1.000
_cell.angle_alpha   90.00
_cell.angle_beta   90.00
_cell.angle_gamma   90.00
#
_symmetry.space_group_name_H-M   'P 1'
#
loop_
_entity.id
_entity.type
_entity.pdbx_description
1 polymer ?
#
loop_
_entity_poly.entity_id
_entity_poly.type
_entity_poly.pdbx_seq_one_letter_code
_entity_poly.pdbx_strand_id
1 'polypeptide(L)'
;NHQTNNSPDSVFQQFINDPARPDADAMPIIVTQTNNGTLGGLALLNQLAAATSDLANLGTTNLNSSPIILGGPGSNVSTQFLLVNGDDGLQPTINEYVGEAPDDQDIKTGLAAFEDIDDISIVAAPGSTYGYSYARPDPSLDQQSIIDAVITHCEKMMYRIAVIDCGDKQQITDVLAMRSKIDSSWAAFYYPWVQIFDPISQLPLNLPPSGFVAGIYARNDINNAVYKAPANEIVNLAVGFEKFINKGQQEILNPQGVNCFRYFEGRGYRLWGARLATSDQEWKYVNLRRYFAYLEHSLDKASQFAVFESNGPKLWDQMRHLIEPFLLNEFINGAFVGATPALSYFVRCDATTMTQNDLDNGRLVVLVGVAVVRPAEFVIIRVGQWTASASS
;
A
#
# COMPACT_ATOMS: atom_id res chain seq x y z
N ASN A 1 15.32 -23.99 -28.86
CA ASN A 1 16.53 -24.23 -29.68
C ASN A 1 17.80 -24.06 -28.82
N HIS A 2 17.99 -24.92 -27.84
CA HIS A 2 19.29 -25.10 -27.23
C HIS A 2 19.78 -26.52 -27.58
N GLN A 3 20.35 -26.65 -28.77
CA GLN A 3 21.14 -27.78 -29.13
C GLN A 3 22.61 -27.39 -29.07
N THR A 4 23.27 -27.73 -28.01
CA THR A 4 24.73 -27.96 -28.00
C THR A 4 25.08 -28.83 -26.80
N ASN A 5 25.44 -30.07 -27.07
CA ASN A 5 26.28 -31.00 -26.28
C ASN A 5 26.04 -31.12 -24.76
N ASN A 6 24.87 -30.88 -24.29
CA ASN A 6 24.57 -31.04 -22.87
C ASN A 6 23.87 -32.37 -22.62
N SER A 7 24.24 -33.05 -21.57
CA SER A 7 23.52 -34.23 -21.11
C SER A 7 22.05 -33.87 -20.85
N PRO A 8 21.11 -34.83 -20.97
CA PRO A 8 19.70 -34.59 -20.66
C PRO A 8 19.48 -33.88 -19.29
N ASP A 9 20.38 -34.07 -18.37
CA ASP A 9 20.36 -33.49 -17.01
C ASP A 9 20.63 -32.01 -16.98
N SER A 10 21.63 -31.56 -17.72
CA SER A 10 21.96 -30.15 -17.80
C SER A 10 20.85 -29.38 -18.51
N VAL A 11 20.16 -30.00 -19.46
CA VAL A 11 19.01 -29.40 -20.14
C VAL A 11 17.82 -29.26 -19.22
N PHE A 12 17.52 -30.29 -18.41
CA PHE A 12 16.43 -30.23 -17.45
C PHE A 12 16.69 -29.19 -16.36
N GLN A 13 17.88 -29.19 -15.77
CA GLN A 13 18.28 -28.23 -14.75
C GLN A 13 18.30 -26.77 -15.28
N GLN A 14 18.81 -26.58 -16.52
CA GLN A 14 18.76 -25.28 -17.18
C GLN A 14 17.33 -24.80 -17.43
N PHE A 15 16.45 -25.72 -17.88
CA PHE A 15 15.06 -25.38 -18.13
C PHE A 15 14.32 -24.99 -16.84
N ILE A 16 14.50 -25.74 -15.76
CA ILE A 16 13.84 -25.47 -14.48
C ILE A 16 14.35 -24.15 -13.85
N ASN A 17 15.64 -23.88 -13.98
CA ASN A 17 16.27 -22.69 -13.39
C ASN A 17 16.31 -21.50 -14.37
N ASP A 18 15.71 -21.58 -15.55
CA ASP A 18 15.69 -20.48 -16.52
C ASP A 18 14.70 -19.39 -16.07
N PRO A 19 15.16 -18.18 -15.73
CA PRO A 19 14.29 -17.08 -15.32
C PRO A 19 13.42 -16.54 -16.45
N ALA A 20 13.73 -16.86 -17.70
CA ALA A 20 12.95 -16.42 -18.87
C ALA A 20 11.77 -17.34 -19.21
N ARG A 21 11.59 -18.45 -18.52
CA ARG A 21 10.43 -19.31 -18.76
C ARG A 21 9.14 -18.65 -18.26
N PRO A 22 7.97 -18.88 -18.90
CA PRO A 22 6.72 -18.19 -18.58
C PRO A 22 6.17 -18.42 -17.16
N ASP A 23 6.60 -19.49 -16.49
CA ASP A 23 6.16 -19.90 -15.15
C ASP A 23 7.28 -19.85 -14.10
N ALA A 24 8.39 -19.15 -14.39
CA ALA A 24 9.54 -19.06 -13.49
C ALA A 24 9.15 -18.52 -12.09
N ASP A 25 8.27 -17.53 -12.05
CA ASP A 25 7.79 -16.91 -10.80
C ASP A 25 6.83 -17.81 -10.01
N ALA A 26 6.17 -18.75 -10.70
CA ALA A 26 5.25 -19.70 -10.08
C ALA A 26 5.95 -20.93 -9.48
N MET A 27 7.22 -21.13 -9.81
CA MET A 27 8.03 -22.25 -9.32
C MET A 27 9.33 -21.73 -8.65
N PRO A 28 9.30 -21.29 -7.42
CA PRO A 28 10.48 -20.81 -6.69
C PRO A 28 11.39 -21.95 -6.21
N ILE A 29 11.51 -23.02 -7.00
CA ILE A 29 12.33 -24.19 -6.68
C ILE A 29 13.57 -24.16 -7.55
N ILE A 30 14.73 -23.96 -6.94
CA ILE A 30 16.02 -24.14 -7.59
C ILE A 30 16.41 -25.61 -7.49
N VAL A 31 16.55 -26.27 -8.62
CA VAL A 31 17.04 -27.65 -8.67
C VAL A 31 18.56 -27.62 -8.80
N THR A 32 19.26 -28.06 -7.77
CA THR A 32 20.71 -28.24 -7.78
C THR A 32 21.08 -29.72 -7.72
N GLN A 33 21.91 -30.15 -8.64
CA GLN A 33 22.48 -31.48 -8.59
C GLN A 33 23.69 -31.48 -7.67
N THR A 34 23.59 -32.19 -6.56
CA THR A 34 24.66 -32.24 -5.53
C THR A 34 25.73 -33.29 -5.78
N ASN A 35 25.55 -34.17 -6.77
CA ASN A 35 26.51 -35.23 -7.09
C ASN A 35 27.16 -35.01 -8.45
N ASN A 36 28.47 -35.04 -8.47
CA ASN A 36 29.36 -34.85 -9.64
C ASN A 36 29.33 -35.99 -10.67
N GLY A 37 28.30 -36.75 -10.75
CA GLY A 37 28.28 -37.88 -11.66
C GLY A 37 26.89 -38.17 -12.22
N THR A 38 26.74 -37.93 -13.49
CA THR A 38 26.03 -38.75 -14.46
C THR A 38 24.70 -39.39 -14.07
N LEU A 39 23.79 -38.62 -13.47
CA LEU A 39 22.40 -39.04 -13.37
C LEU A 39 21.58 -38.24 -14.41
N GLY A 40 21.30 -38.81 -15.57
CA GLY A 40 20.40 -38.26 -16.57
C GLY A 40 18.99 -38.15 -16.03
N GLY A 41 18.18 -37.19 -16.57
CA GLY A 41 16.79 -37.03 -16.17
C GLY A 41 16.02 -38.36 -16.17
N LEU A 42 16.39 -39.29 -17.04
CA LEU A 42 15.87 -40.65 -17.04
C LEU A 42 16.39 -41.47 -15.83
N ALA A 43 17.64 -41.26 -15.40
CA ALA A 43 18.21 -41.94 -14.24
C ALA A 43 17.64 -41.37 -12.95
N LEU A 44 17.36 -40.06 -12.87
CA LEU A 44 16.63 -39.43 -11.77
C LEU A 44 15.21 -40.00 -11.66
N LEU A 45 14.50 -40.08 -12.78
CA LEU A 45 13.17 -40.71 -12.85
C LEU A 45 13.21 -42.20 -12.46
N ASN A 46 14.24 -42.92 -12.87
CA ASN A 46 14.43 -44.33 -12.49
C ASN A 46 14.80 -44.47 -11.01
N GLN A 47 15.59 -43.56 -10.43
CA GLN A 47 15.89 -43.55 -9.02
C GLN A 47 14.65 -43.14 -8.17
N LEU A 48 13.87 -42.17 -8.63
CA LEU A 48 12.60 -41.84 -8.03
C LEU A 48 11.60 -42.99 -8.11
N ALA A 49 11.55 -43.70 -9.23
CA ALA A 49 10.73 -44.88 -9.39
C ALA A 49 11.22 -46.07 -8.56
N ALA A 50 12.54 -46.26 -8.39
CA ALA A 50 13.13 -47.28 -7.54
C ALA A 50 12.92 -46.95 -6.05
N ALA A 51 13.10 -45.70 -5.65
CA ALA A 51 12.83 -45.25 -4.29
C ALA A 51 11.36 -45.40 -3.88
N THR A 52 10.43 -45.31 -4.85
CA THR A 52 9.01 -45.54 -4.60
C THR A 52 8.64 -47.04 -4.52
N SER A 53 9.38 -47.93 -5.22
CA SER A 53 9.22 -49.37 -5.03
C SER A 53 9.78 -49.88 -3.71
N ASP A 54 10.87 -49.28 -3.24
CA ASP A 54 11.45 -49.60 -1.93
C ASP A 54 10.60 -49.06 -0.76
N LEU A 55 9.90 -47.94 -0.95
CA LEU A 55 8.94 -47.40 0.01
C LEU A 55 7.72 -48.30 0.20
N ALA A 56 7.32 -49.05 -0.81
CA ALA A 56 6.24 -50.02 -0.67
C ALA A 56 6.66 -51.23 0.22
N ASN A 57 7.96 -51.47 0.39
CA ASN A 57 8.53 -52.52 1.23
C ASN A 57 9.04 -52.05 2.59
N LEU A 58 9.14 -50.74 2.82
CA LEU A 58 9.50 -50.14 4.11
C LEU A 58 8.26 -49.98 5.00
N GLY A 59 7.76 -51.11 5.48
CA GLY A 59 6.85 -51.10 6.63
C GLY A 59 7.51 -50.39 7.79
N THR A 60 6.89 -49.32 8.26
CA THR A 60 7.09 -48.71 9.56
C THR A 60 8.40 -47.95 9.84
N THR A 61 8.74 -46.95 9.10
CA THR A 61 9.51 -45.84 9.63
C THR A 61 8.88 -44.53 9.22
N ASN A 62 8.69 -43.64 10.22
CA ASN A 62 8.05 -42.34 10.12
C ASN A 62 8.58 -41.45 8.99
N LEU A 63 8.07 -41.65 7.78
CA LEU A 63 8.14 -40.68 6.72
C LEU A 63 6.73 -40.08 6.60
N ASN A 64 6.54 -38.89 7.16
CA ASN A 64 5.30 -38.12 7.05
C ASN A 64 5.02 -37.62 5.64
N SER A 65 5.69 -38.15 4.64
CA SER A 65 5.51 -37.84 3.24
C SER A 65 5.73 -39.07 2.38
N SER A 66 4.66 -39.78 2.08
CA SER A 66 4.71 -40.82 1.06
C SER A 66 4.45 -40.21 -0.31
N PRO A 67 5.34 -40.38 -1.30
CA PRO A 67 5.04 -39.98 -2.67
C PRO A 67 3.86 -40.82 -3.19
N ILE A 68 2.85 -40.13 -3.70
CA ILE A 68 1.70 -40.82 -4.34
C ILE A 68 2.06 -41.08 -5.80
N ILE A 69 2.24 -42.35 -6.17
CA ILE A 69 2.43 -42.72 -7.57
C ILE A 69 1.05 -42.94 -8.19
N LEU A 70 0.73 -42.11 -9.17
CA LEU A 70 -0.47 -42.22 -9.96
C LEU A 70 -0.13 -42.83 -11.33
N GLY A 71 -0.39 -44.11 -11.53
CA GLY A 71 -0.30 -44.78 -12.80
C GLY A 71 0.66 -45.98 -12.86
N GLY A 72 0.41 -46.95 -13.73
CA GLY A 72 1.24 -48.14 -14.01
C GLY A 72 2.21 -47.92 -15.19
N PRO A 73 3.09 -48.89 -15.50
CA PRO A 73 4.02 -48.80 -16.59
C PRO A 73 3.28 -48.56 -17.93
N GLY A 74 3.59 -47.44 -18.60
CA GLY A 74 3.00 -47.08 -19.91
C GLY A 74 1.87 -46.05 -19.84
N SER A 75 1.45 -45.58 -18.65
CA SER A 75 0.57 -44.43 -18.50
C SER A 75 1.39 -43.16 -18.21
N ASN A 76 0.81 -41.99 -18.45
CA ASN A 76 1.40 -40.71 -18.02
C ASN A 76 1.49 -40.71 -16.49
N VAL A 77 2.65 -41.06 -15.95
CA VAL A 77 2.89 -41.17 -14.52
C VAL A 77 3.14 -39.75 -14.00
N SER A 78 2.25 -39.25 -13.16
CA SER A 78 2.53 -38.08 -12.35
C SER A 78 2.91 -38.53 -10.94
N THR A 79 4.04 -38.07 -10.44
CA THR A 79 4.47 -38.27 -9.05
C THR A 79 4.26 -36.99 -8.30
N GLN A 80 3.43 -37.04 -7.27
CA GLN A 80 3.21 -35.89 -6.39
C GLN A 80 4.12 -36.02 -5.18
N PHE A 81 4.97 -35.03 -4.96
CA PHE A 81 5.77 -34.92 -3.74
C PHE A 81 5.09 -33.92 -2.82
N LEU A 82 4.80 -34.33 -1.61
CA LEU A 82 4.43 -33.41 -0.55
C LEU A 82 5.71 -32.79 0.02
N LEU A 83 5.88 -31.49 -0.17
CA LEU A 83 6.94 -30.75 0.51
C LEU A 83 6.52 -30.61 1.98
N VAL A 84 7.34 -31.13 2.87
CA VAL A 84 7.19 -31.04 4.33
C VAL A 84 8.34 -30.21 4.89
N ASN A 85 8.12 -29.63 6.07
CA ASN A 85 9.06 -28.73 6.72
C ASN A 85 9.31 -27.40 5.97
N GLY A 86 8.32 -26.95 5.20
CA GLY A 86 8.29 -25.56 4.79
C GLY A 86 8.13 -24.69 6.04
N ASP A 87 8.87 -23.59 6.11
CA ASP A 87 8.76 -22.58 7.16
C ASP A 87 8.56 -21.24 6.45
N ASP A 88 7.57 -20.46 6.88
CA ASP A 88 7.30 -19.13 6.34
C ASP A 88 8.35 -18.09 6.79
N GLY A 89 9.33 -18.52 7.57
CA GLY A 89 10.34 -17.66 8.18
C GLY A 89 9.80 -16.90 9.40
N LEU A 90 10.63 -16.05 9.95
CA LEU A 90 10.26 -15.15 11.03
C LEU A 90 9.62 -13.87 10.46
N GLN A 91 8.75 -13.25 11.23
CA GLN A 91 8.26 -11.91 10.87
C GLN A 91 9.45 -10.95 10.78
N PRO A 92 9.48 -10.08 9.73
CA PRO A 92 10.52 -9.07 9.61
C PRO A 92 10.52 -8.13 10.81
N THR A 93 11.70 -7.80 11.30
CA THR A 93 11.90 -6.84 12.38
C THR A 93 11.96 -5.41 11.83
N ILE A 94 12.08 -4.42 12.70
CA ILE A 94 12.22 -3.02 12.30
C ILE A 94 13.39 -2.80 11.33
N ASN A 95 14.48 -3.53 11.49
CA ASN A 95 15.67 -3.38 10.64
C ASN A 95 15.40 -3.78 9.19
N GLU A 96 14.67 -4.87 8.96
CA GLU A 96 14.28 -5.29 7.63
C GLU A 96 13.25 -4.34 7.00
N TYR A 97 12.36 -3.75 7.81
CA TYR A 97 11.42 -2.74 7.32
C TYR A 97 12.10 -1.42 6.94
N VAL A 98 12.99 -0.91 7.77
CA VAL A 98 13.80 0.29 7.46
C VAL A 98 14.72 0.01 6.28
N GLY A 99 15.37 -1.17 6.31
CA GLY A 99 16.30 -1.60 5.30
C GLY A 99 17.66 -0.91 5.40
N GLU A 100 18.52 -1.26 4.49
CA GLU A 100 19.90 -0.77 4.39
C GLU A 100 20.11 -0.05 3.07
N ALA A 101 20.94 0.98 3.09
CA ALA A 101 21.40 1.72 1.92
C ALA A 101 22.95 1.78 1.98
N PRO A 102 23.65 0.66 1.72
CA PRO A 102 25.11 0.63 1.78
C PRO A 102 25.74 1.52 0.71
N ASP A 103 26.77 2.29 1.11
CA ASP A 103 27.45 3.24 0.22
C ASP A 103 28.15 2.58 -0.97
N ASP A 104 28.47 1.30 -0.87
CA ASP A 104 29.27 0.52 -1.83
C ASP A 104 28.41 -0.40 -2.73
N GLN A 105 27.10 -0.42 -2.53
CA GLN A 105 26.17 -1.28 -3.29
C GLN A 105 24.98 -0.48 -3.82
N ASP A 106 24.65 -0.72 -5.07
CA ASP A 106 23.45 -0.11 -5.70
C ASP A 106 22.14 -0.73 -5.18
N ILE A 107 22.20 -1.75 -4.33
CA ILE A 107 21.04 -2.49 -3.85
C ILE A 107 20.65 -1.98 -2.46
N LYS A 108 19.59 -1.17 -2.42
CA LYS A 108 18.90 -0.78 -1.19
C LYS A 108 17.81 -1.79 -0.84
N THR A 109 17.50 -1.91 0.44
CA THR A 109 16.44 -2.81 0.93
C THR A 109 15.38 -2.05 1.74
N GLY A 110 14.26 -2.70 2.06
CA GLY A 110 13.19 -2.13 2.88
C GLY A 110 12.67 -0.78 2.37
N LEU A 111 12.32 0.12 3.28
CA LEU A 111 11.86 1.49 2.97
C LEU A 111 12.93 2.33 2.28
N ALA A 112 14.22 2.06 2.53
CA ALA A 112 15.31 2.77 1.86
C ALA A 112 15.32 2.54 0.35
N ALA A 113 14.91 1.35 -0.14
CA ALA A 113 14.75 1.06 -1.56
C ALA A 113 13.66 1.92 -2.23
N PHE A 114 12.68 2.38 -1.49
CA PHE A 114 11.62 3.23 -2.02
C PHE A 114 12.04 4.70 -2.17
N GLU A 115 13.16 5.12 -1.59
CA GLU A 115 13.62 6.51 -1.67
C GLU A 115 13.96 6.93 -3.10
N ASP A 116 14.42 5.99 -3.92
CA ASP A 116 14.81 6.24 -5.32
C ASP A 116 13.62 6.15 -6.31
N ILE A 117 12.41 5.88 -5.82
CA ILE A 117 11.23 5.70 -6.68
C ILE A 117 10.26 6.85 -6.43
N ASP A 118 10.22 7.82 -7.34
CA ASP A 118 9.40 9.03 -7.17
C ASP A 118 7.88 8.80 -7.31
N ASP A 119 7.46 7.78 -8.04
CA ASP A 119 6.05 7.57 -8.38
C ASP A 119 5.21 6.90 -7.27
N ILE A 120 5.82 6.56 -6.13
CA ILE A 120 5.10 5.98 -4.99
C ILE A 120 4.29 7.08 -4.28
N SER A 121 2.98 6.89 -4.18
CA SER A 121 2.07 7.82 -3.48
C SER A 121 1.41 7.23 -2.24
N ILE A 122 1.44 5.91 -2.06
CA ILE A 122 0.81 5.19 -0.94
C ILE A 122 1.82 4.19 -0.39
N VAL A 123 2.05 4.21 0.91
CA VAL A 123 2.94 3.27 1.61
C VAL A 123 2.16 2.57 2.72
N ALA A 124 2.28 1.27 2.79
CA ALA A 124 1.66 0.44 3.81
C ALA A 124 2.57 -0.73 4.18
N ALA A 125 2.43 -1.22 5.40
CA ALA A 125 3.12 -2.42 5.90
C ALA A 125 2.08 -3.43 6.41
N PRO A 126 1.30 -4.08 5.50
CA PRO A 126 0.24 -4.99 5.88
C PRO A 126 0.80 -6.18 6.68
N GLY A 127 0.16 -6.48 7.81
CA GLY A 127 0.57 -7.56 8.71
C GLY A 127 1.60 -7.16 9.77
N SER A 128 2.27 -6.01 9.67
CA SER A 128 3.21 -5.52 10.69
C SER A 128 2.58 -5.33 12.08
N THR A 129 1.27 -5.19 12.14
CA THR A 129 0.50 -5.00 13.38
C THR A 129 -0.16 -6.27 13.90
N TYR A 130 0.12 -7.43 13.29
CA TYR A 130 -0.41 -8.71 13.77
C TYR A 130 0.09 -9.00 15.19
N GLY A 131 -0.81 -9.38 16.10
CA GLY A 131 -0.48 -9.59 17.50
C GLY A 131 -0.19 -8.33 18.33
N TYR A 132 -0.43 -7.12 17.79
CA TYR A 132 -0.20 -5.88 18.52
C TYR A 132 -1.06 -5.83 19.79
N SER A 133 -0.41 -5.76 20.94
CA SER A 133 -1.08 -5.68 22.24
C SER A 133 -0.61 -4.46 23.02
N TYR A 134 -1.51 -3.54 23.30
CA TYR A 134 -1.21 -2.37 24.14
C TYR A 134 -0.92 -2.78 25.60
N ALA A 135 -1.65 -3.77 26.12
CA ALA A 135 -1.51 -4.21 27.51
C ALA A 135 -0.25 -5.08 27.75
N ARG A 136 0.22 -5.74 26.70
CA ARG A 136 1.42 -6.60 26.76
C ARG A 136 2.17 -6.47 25.44
N PRO A 137 2.87 -5.35 25.20
CA PRO A 137 3.68 -5.22 24.00
C PRO A 137 4.74 -6.32 23.99
N ASP A 138 4.82 -7.04 22.88
CA ASP A 138 5.91 -7.97 22.64
C ASP A 138 7.11 -7.16 22.12
N PRO A 139 8.17 -7.01 22.94
CA PRO A 139 9.32 -6.22 22.54
C PRO A 139 10.11 -6.83 21.37
N SER A 140 9.85 -8.09 21.02
CA SER A 140 10.49 -8.76 19.88
C SER A 140 9.85 -8.39 18.53
N LEU A 141 8.63 -7.85 18.53
CA LEU A 141 7.88 -7.56 17.30
C LEU A 141 8.03 -6.13 16.78
N ASP A 142 8.61 -5.21 17.58
CA ASP A 142 8.91 -3.81 17.19
C ASP A 142 7.79 -3.05 16.43
N GLN A 143 6.54 -3.47 16.60
CA GLN A 143 5.39 -3.04 15.80
C GLN A 143 5.20 -1.52 15.80
N GLN A 144 5.39 -0.87 16.96
CA GLN A 144 5.29 0.59 17.04
C GLN A 144 6.42 1.26 16.25
N SER A 145 7.64 0.72 16.35
CA SER A 145 8.80 1.24 15.62
C SER A 145 8.63 1.10 14.11
N ILE A 146 7.99 0.02 13.63
CA ILE A 146 7.65 -0.16 12.22
C ILE A 146 6.65 0.89 11.75
N ILE A 147 5.60 1.16 12.55
CA ILE A 147 4.62 2.21 12.26
C ILE A 147 5.32 3.58 12.15
N ASP A 148 6.16 3.90 13.13
CA ASP A 148 6.89 5.16 13.19
C ASP A 148 7.87 5.29 12.00
N ALA A 149 8.52 4.19 11.57
CA ALA A 149 9.40 4.18 10.42
C ALA A 149 8.63 4.44 9.10
N VAL A 150 7.46 3.81 8.91
CA VAL A 150 6.61 4.06 7.73
C VAL A 150 6.14 5.50 7.68
N ILE A 151 5.73 6.08 8.82
CA ILE A 151 5.31 7.48 8.92
C ILE A 151 6.48 8.42 8.62
N THR A 152 7.62 8.21 9.27
CA THR A 152 8.84 9.02 9.07
C THR A 152 9.30 9.00 7.62
N HIS A 153 9.22 7.82 6.96
CA HIS A 153 9.51 7.70 5.54
C HIS A 153 8.57 8.57 4.69
N CYS A 154 7.26 8.56 4.96
CA CYS A 154 6.30 9.38 4.22
C CYS A 154 6.51 10.88 4.48
N GLU A 155 6.83 11.28 5.70
CA GLU A 155 7.17 12.66 6.05
C GLU A 155 8.45 13.16 5.34
N LYS A 156 9.48 12.31 5.28
CA LYS A 156 10.73 12.59 4.57
C LYS A 156 10.51 12.76 3.07
N MET A 157 9.71 11.87 2.47
CA MET A 157 9.47 11.86 1.03
C MET A 157 8.41 12.85 0.55
N MET A 158 7.57 13.40 1.43
CA MET A 158 6.55 14.45 1.24
C MET A 158 5.42 14.15 0.23
N TYR A 159 5.62 13.27 -0.75
CA TYR A 159 4.64 12.97 -1.81
C TYR A 159 3.86 11.67 -1.58
N ARG A 160 3.99 11.08 -0.39
CA ARG A 160 3.43 9.76 -0.02
C ARG A 160 2.59 9.86 1.22
N ILE A 161 1.60 8.96 1.34
CA ILE A 161 0.79 8.81 2.55
C ILE A 161 0.99 7.43 3.15
N ALA A 162 1.14 7.39 4.48
CA ALA A 162 1.19 6.17 5.26
C ALA A 162 -0.23 5.66 5.53
N VAL A 163 -0.52 4.43 5.15
CA VAL A 163 -1.77 3.73 5.49
C VAL A 163 -1.46 2.74 6.61
N ILE A 164 -1.95 3.06 7.80
CA ILE A 164 -1.62 2.34 9.03
C ILE A 164 -2.78 1.44 9.45
N ASP A 165 -2.45 0.19 9.73
CA ASP A 165 -3.38 -0.81 10.25
C ASP A 165 -3.49 -0.74 11.77
N CYS A 166 -4.70 -0.98 12.30
CA CYS A 166 -4.84 -1.35 13.70
C CYS A 166 -4.28 -2.77 13.94
N GLY A 167 -4.06 -3.13 15.20
CA GLY A 167 -3.80 -4.53 15.56
C GLY A 167 -5.02 -5.41 15.33
N ASP A 168 -4.79 -6.71 15.18
CA ASP A 168 -5.86 -7.70 15.12
C ASP A 168 -6.57 -7.85 16.47
N LYS A 169 -7.82 -8.28 16.44
CA LYS A 169 -8.67 -8.57 17.62
C LYS A 169 -8.81 -7.44 18.66
N GLN A 170 -8.47 -6.20 18.27
CA GLN A 170 -8.51 -5.06 19.19
C GLN A 170 -9.93 -4.64 19.55
N GLN A 171 -10.10 -4.21 20.83
CA GLN A 171 -11.26 -3.48 21.29
C GLN A 171 -11.10 -1.99 21.00
N ILE A 172 -12.19 -1.23 21.09
CA ILE A 172 -12.18 0.22 20.83
C ILE A 172 -11.16 0.96 21.72
N THR A 173 -11.03 0.54 22.99
CA THR A 173 -10.05 1.10 23.94
C THR A 173 -8.61 0.89 23.48
N ASP A 174 -8.30 -0.29 22.94
CA ASP A 174 -6.96 -0.64 22.47
C ASP A 174 -6.63 0.14 21.20
N VAL A 175 -7.60 0.25 20.29
CA VAL A 175 -7.50 1.06 19.07
C VAL A 175 -7.24 2.53 19.39
N LEU A 176 -7.98 3.12 20.35
CA LEU A 176 -7.78 4.49 20.77
C LEU A 176 -6.41 4.68 21.43
N ALA A 177 -5.96 3.72 22.23
CA ALA A 177 -4.64 3.75 22.85
C ALA A 177 -3.52 3.63 21.82
N MET A 178 -3.67 2.78 20.79
CA MET A 178 -2.73 2.70 19.67
C MET A 178 -2.72 3.99 18.85
N ARG A 179 -3.91 4.51 18.50
CA ARG A 179 -4.06 5.77 17.76
C ARG A 179 -3.45 6.96 18.47
N SER A 180 -3.53 7.02 19.80
CA SER A 180 -2.97 8.13 20.60
C SER A 180 -1.44 8.27 20.51
N LYS A 181 -0.75 7.24 20.05
CA LYS A 181 0.70 7.28 19.81
C LYS A 181 1.09 7.83 18.43
N ILE A 182 0.12 8.09 17.56
CA ILE A 182 0.34 8.56 16.20
C ILE A 182 -0.16 9.99 16.12
N ASP A 183 0.71 10.93 15.74
CA ASP A 183 0.31 12.30 15.40
C ASP A 183 1.09 12.76 14.17
N SER A 184 0.52 12.49 13.00
CA SER A 184 1.13 12.88 11.72
C SER A 184 0.07 13.21 10.68
N SER A 185 0.29 14.30 9.98
CA SER A 185 -0.53 14.69 8.82
C SER A 185 -0.24 13.86 7.57
N TRP A 186 0.70 12.92 7.64
CA TRP A 186 1.06 12.00 6.56
C TRP A 186 0.57 10.56 6.81
N ALA A 187 -0.17 10.33 7.90
CA ALA A 187 -0.66 9.02 8.29
C ALA A 187 -2.18 8.97 8.35
N ALA A 188 -2.77 7.89 7.85
CA ALA A 188 -4.18 7.57 7.97
C ALA A 188 -4.33 6.20 8.64
N PHE A 189 -5.13 6.12 9.72
CA PHE A 189 -5.26 4.93 10.56
C PHE A 189 -6.61 4.27 10.36
N TYR A 190 -6.62 2.93 10.20
CA TYR A 190 -7.79 2.14 9.79
C TYR A 190 -8.12 1.01 10.75
N TYR A 191 -9.44 0.77 10.95
CA TYR A 191 -10.01 -0.23 11.84
C TYR A 191 -11.41 -0.64 11.37
N PRO A 192 -11.85 -1.87 11.61
CA PRO A 192 -11.13 -3.08 12.04
C PRO A 192 -10.54 -3.85 10.86
N TRP A 193 -9.94 -5.02 11.11
CA TRP A 193 -9.52 -5.95 10.08
C TRP A 193 -10.69 -6.43 9.24
N VAL A 194 -10.42 -6.69 7.96
CA VAL A 194 -11.43 -7.08 6.96
C VAL A 194 -11.44 -8.58 6.84
N GLN A 195 -12.64 -9.18 6.93
CA GLN A 195 -12.83 -10.61 6.73
C GLN A 195 -13.15 -10.89 5.27
N ILE A 196 -12.38 -11.80 4.67
CA ILE A 196 -12.61 -12.33 3.33
C ILE A 196 -12.88 -13.85 3.41
N PHE A 197 -13.31 -14.40 2.29
CA PHE A 197 -13.34 -15.85 2.10
C PHE A 197 -12.04 -16.26 1.41
N ASP A 198 -11.20 -17.03 2.10
CA ASP A 198 -9.94 -17.51 1.53
C ASP A 198 -10.25 -18.57 0.45
N PRO A 199 -9.85 -18.34 -0.81
CA PRO A 199 -10.12 -19.29 -1.90
C PRO A 199 -9.38 -20.62 -1.77
N ILE A 200 -8.32 -20.68 -0.98
CA ILE A 200 -7.49 -21.88 -0.81
C ILE A 200 -8.07 -22.76 0.30
N SER A 201 -8.17 -22.22 1.52
CA SER A 201 -8.70 -22.97 2.67
C SER A 201 -10.22 -23.06 2.70
N GLN A 202 -10.91 -22.21 1.92
CA GLN A 202 -12.39 -22.07 1.93
C GLN A 202 -12.93 -21.68 3.31
N LEU A 203 -12.15 -21.00 4.11
CA LEU A 203 -12.54 -20.52 5.43
C LEU A 203 -12.49 -18.98 5.48
N PRO A 204 -13.25 -18.35 6.38
CA PRO A 204 -13.11 -16.91 6.63
C PRO A 204 -11.72 -16.59 7.17
N LEU A 205 -11.06 -15.61 6.55
CA LEU A 205 -9.73 -15.12 6.90
C LEU A 205 -9.80 -13.61 7.17
N ASN A 206 -9.24 -13.18 8.29
CA ASN A 206 -9.10 -11.74 8.59
C ASN A 206 -7.77 -11.21 8.06
N LEU A 207 -7.84 -10.15 7.30
CA LEU A 207 -6.69 -9.49 6.70
C LEU A 207 -6.58 -8.03 7.16
N PRO A 208 -5.35 -7.48 7.24
CA PRO A 208 -5.14 -6.09 7.63
C PRO A 208 -5.81 -5.13 6.64
N PRO A 209 -6.35 -4.00 7.12
CA PRO A 209 -7.11 -3.05 6.32
C PRO A 209 -6.33 -2.35 5.20
N SER A 210 -5.02 -2.15 5.36
CA SER A 210 -4.21 -1.28 4.47
C SER A 210 -4.23 -1.70 3.01
N GLY A 211 -4.22 -2.99 2.69
CA GLY A 211 -4.30 -3.47 1.31
C GLY A 211 -5.63 -3.10 0.63
N PHE A 212 -6.74 -3.21 1.36
CA PHE A 212 -8.06 -2.78 0.87
C PHE A 212 -8.14 -1.28 0.69
N VAL A 213 -7.56 -0.52 1.63
CA VAL A 213 -7.51 0.95 1.59
C VAL A 213 -6.71 1.42 0.40
N ALA A 214 -5.52 0.86 0.15
CA ALA A 214 -4.70 1.19 -1.00
C ALA A 214 -5.46 0.96 -2.32
N GLY A 215 -6.16 -0.18 -2.43
CA GLY A 215 -7.02 -0.47 -3.58
C GLY A 215 -8.21 0.48 -3.71
N ILE A 216 -8.81 0.92 -2.59
CA ILE A 216 -9.88 1.91 -2.57
C ILE A 216 -9.36 3.29 -3.02
N TYR A 217 -8.17 3.70 -2.56
CA TYR A 217 -7.55 4.95 -2.98
C TYR A 217 -7.30 4.96 -4.48
N ALA A 218 -6.65 3.92 -5.00
CA ALA A 218 -6.37 3.80 -6.44
C ALA A 218 -7.67 3.83 -7.27
N ARG A 219 -8.68 3.09 -6.85
CA ARG A 219 -9.99 3.08 -7.54
C ARG A 219 -10.69 4.43 -7.48
N ASN A 220 -10.65 5.13 -6.34
CA ASN A 220 -11.23 6.46 -6.20
C ASN A 220 -10.52 7.48 -7.09
N ASP A 221 -9.19 7.43 -7.15
CA ASP A 221 -8.39 8.34 -7.97
C ASP A 221 -8.70 8.16 -9.46
N ILE A 222 -8.84 6.92 -9.93
CA ILE A 222 -9.13 6.59 -11.33
C ILE A 222 -10.58 6.96 -11.70
N ASN A 223 -11.54 6.59 -10.85
CA ASN A 223 -12.96 6.73 -11.19
C ASN A 223 -13.53 8.12 -10.89
N ASN A 224 -12.87 8.87 -10.01
CA ASN A 224 -13.28 10.20 -9.60
C ASN A 224 -12.12 11.19 -9.72
N ALA A 225 -11.38 11.38 -8.63
CA ALA A 225 -10.19 12.23 -8.59
C ALA A 225 -9.52 12.12 -7.20
N VAL A 226 -8.25 12.53 -7.10
CA VAL A 226 -7.48 12.54 -5.84
C VAL A 226 -8.09 13.48 -4.79
N TYR A 227 -8.70 14.60 -5.22
CA TYR A 227 -9.35 15.55 -4.32
C TYR A 227 -10.64 15.03 -3.68
N LYS A 228 -11.26 13.97 -4.23
CA LYS A 228 -12.45 13.35 -3.61
C LYS A 228 -12.01 12.48 -2.43
N ALA A 229 -12.67 12.66 -1.28
CA ALA A 229 -12.43 11.83 -0.11
C ALA A 229 -12.71 10.33 -0.41
N PRO A 230 -11.78 9.41 -0.13
CA PRO A 230 -11.96 7.97 -0.36
C PRO A 230 -12.79 7.34 0.76
N ALA A 231 -13.98 7.86 0.98
CA ALA A 231 -14.94 7.38 1.98
C ALA A 231 -16.29 7.06 1.33
N ASN A 232 -17.10 6.26 2.02
CA ASN A 232 -18.32 5.65 1.48
C ASN A 232 -18.04 4.72 0.28
N GLU A 233 -16.82 4.22 0.16
CA GLU A 233 -16.39 3.33 -0.90
C GLU A 233 -16.67 1.86 -0.52
N ILE A 234 -16.99 1.03 -1.52
CA ILE A 234 -17.22 -0.40 -1.34
C ILE A 234 -15.89 -1.09 -1.03
N VAL A 235 -15.92 -1.98 -0.04
CA VAL A 235 -14.79 -2.87 0.26
C VAL A 235 -15.02 -4.17 -0.53
N ASN A 236 -14.33 -4.30 -1.65
CA ASN A 236 -14.44 -5.48 -2.50
C ASN A 236 -13.91 -6.71 -1.74
N LEU A 237 -14.48 -7.88 -2.04
CA LEU A 237 -14.14 -9.18 -1.44
C LEU A 237 -14.49 -9.31 0.05
N ALA A 238 -14.91 -8.25 0.74
CA ALA A 238 -15.29 -8.34 2.13
C ALA A 238 -16.57 -9.19 2.30
N VAL A 239 -16.50 -10.19 3.14
CA VAL A 239 -17.65 -11.00 3.59
C VAL A 239 -18.02 -10.67 5.03
N GLY A 240 -17.16 -9.94 5.74
CA GLY A 240 -17.33 -9.50 7.11
C GLY A 240 -16.26 -8.51 7.54
N PHE A 241 -16.32 -8.15 8.79
CA PHE A 241 -15.27 -7.45 9.51
C PHE A 241 -15.01 -8.20 10.82
N GLU A 242 -13.78 -8.19 11.27
CA GLU A 242 -13.40 -8.79 12.55
C GLU A 242 -14.27 -8.25 13.70
N LYS A 243 -14.69 -6.99 13.60
CA LYS A 243 -15.62 -6.36 14.52
C LYS A 243 -16.60 -5.43 13.78
N PHE A 244 -17.88 -5.56 14.08
CA PHE A 244 -18.89 -4.65 13.55
C PHE A 244 -18.95 -3.37 14.38
N ILE A 245 -18.83 -2.23 13.70
CA ILE A 245 -18.88 -0.90 14.32
C ILE A 245 -20.25 -0.29 14.09
N ASN A 246 -20.94 0.04 15.18
CA ASN A 246 -22.21 0.75 15.15
C ASN A 246 -22.02 2.28 15.06
N LYS A 247 -23.14 3.02 14.92
CA LYS A 247 -23.13 4.48 14.79
C LYS A 247 -22.48 5.17 16.00
N GLY A 248 -22.85 4.77 17.23
CA GLY A 248 -22.32 5.38 18.45
C GLY A 248 -20.82 5.14 18.62
N GLN A 249 -20.34 3.96 18.26
CA GLN A 249 -18.90 3.67 18.26
C GLN A 249 -18.14 4.50 17.21
N GLN A 250 -18.72 4.67 16.03
CA GLN A 250 -18.17 5.54 14.99
C GLN A 250 -18.08 7.01 15.47
N GLU A 251 -19.07 7.49 16.20
CA GLU A 251 -19.10 8.86 16.75
C GLU A 251 -17.98 9.10 17.77
N ILE A 252 -17.46 8.04 18.40
CA ILE A 252 -16.31 8.10 19.30
C ILE A 252 -14.98 8.03 18.49
N LEU A 253 -14.89 7.12 17.55
CA LEU A 253 -13.66 6.80 16.81
C LEU A 253 -13.31 7.86 15.77
N ASN A 254 -14.29 8.34 15.00
CA ASN A 254 -14.05 9.26 13.89
C ASN A 254 -13.42 10.60 14.32
N PRO A 255 -13.85 11.27 15.43
CA PRO A 255 -13.20 12.49 15.90
C PRO A 255 -11.73 12.30 16.26
N GLN A 256 -11.34 11.10 16.65
CA GLN A 256 -9.96 10.75 16.98
C GLN A 256 -9.11 10.42 15.74
N GLY A 257 -9.66 10.50 14.52
CA GLY A 257 -8.94 10.17 13.30
C GLY A 257 -8.80 8.68 13.03
N VAL A 258 -9.72 7.86 13.57
CA VAL A 258 -9.83 6.43 13.26
C VAL A 258 -10.84 6.24 12.14
N ASN A 259 -10.38 5.77 10.98
CA ASN A 259 -11.22 5.50 9.82
C ASN A 259 -11.80 4.08 9.91
N CYS A 260 -13.12 3.98 10.04
CA CYS A 260 -13.77 2.70 10.29
C CYS A 260 -14.30 2.05 9.01
N PHE A 261 -14.20 0.73 8.96
CA PHE A 261 -15.01 -0.07 8.06
C PHE A 261 -16.34 -0.39 8.72
N ARG A 262 -17.42 -0.28 7.94
CA ARG A 262 -18.78 -0.50 8.45
C ARG A 262 -19.63 -1.28 7.44
N TYR A 263 -20.56 -2.06 7.98
CA TYR A 263 -21.62 -2.68 7.21
C TYR A 263 -22.87 -1.80 7.25
N PHE A 264 -23.53 -1.65 6.10
CA PHE A 264 -24.80 -0.98 5.94
C PHE A 264 -25.80 -1.89 5.24
N GLU A 265 -26.94 -2.07 5.84
CA GLU A 265 -28.01 -2.84 5.23
C GLU A 265 -28.40 -2.24 3.87
N GLY A 266 -28.52 -3.07 2.85
CA GLY A 266 -28.80 -2.66 1.47
C GLY A 266 -27.64 -1.98 0.72
N ARG A 267 -26.52 -1.62 1.40
CA ARG A 267 -25.34 -1.00 0.77
C ARG A 267 -24.04 -1.79 0.96
N GLY A 268 -24.05 -2.81 1.82
CA GLY A 268 -22.92 -3.71 2.04
C GLY A 268 -21.76 -3.11 2.86
N TYR A 269 -20.58 -3.69 2.67
CA TYR A 269 -19.37 -3.36 3.39
C TYR A 269 -18.70 -2.11 2.80
N ARG A 270 -18.44 -1.12 3.65
CA ARG A 270 -17.91 0.18 3.19
C ARG A 270 -16.82 0.72 4.09
N LEU A 271 -15.85 1.38 3.48
CA LEU A 271 -14.96 2.29 4.18
C LEU A 271 -15.72 3.56 4.53
N TRP A 272 -15.78 3.90 5.82
CA TRP A 272 -16.60 4.99 6.36
C TRP A 272 -15.79 5.98 7.18
N GLY A 273 -14.77 6.56 6.56
CA GLY A 273 -13.89 7.58 7.14
C GLY A 273 -12.77 7.94 6.18
N ALA A 274 -12.32 9.17 6.24
CA ALA A 274 -11.20 9.70 5.46
C ALA A 274 -10.45 10.80 6.23
N ARG A 275 -10.14 10.55 7.50
CA ARG A 275 -9.38 11.45 8.35
C ARG A 275 -7.94 11.00 8.50
N LEU A 276 -7.05 11.96 8.66
CA LEU A 276 -5.66 11.73 9.03
C LEU A 276 -5.52 11.52 10.54
N ALA A 277 -4.45 10.84 10.89
CA ALA A 277 -4.10 10.57 12.28
C ALA A 277 -3.30 11.75 12.86
N THR A 278 -3.88 12.96 12.84
CA THR A 278 -3.22 14.19 13.28
C THR A 278 -4.09 15.00 14.24
N SER A 279 -3.43 15.79 15.09
CA SER A 279 -4.02 16.85 15.90
C SER A 279 -4.21 18.15 15.11
N ASP A 280 -3.54 18.32 13.98
CA ASP A 280 -3.62 19.50 13.13
C ASP A 280 -4.96 19.55 12.37
N GLN A 281 -5.76 20.58 12.67
CA GLN A 281 -7.08 20.76 12.07
C GLN A 281 -7.03 21.23 10.60
N GLU A 282 -5.93 21.79 10.15
CA GLU A 282 -5.75 22.17 8.74
C GLU A 282 -5.59 20.94 7.87
N TRP A 283 -4.87 19.94 8.35
CA TRP A 283 -4.60 18.68 7.68
C TRP A 283 -5.51 17.53 8.14
N LYS A 284 -6.75 17.81 8.45
CA LYS A 284 -7.68 16.84 9.00
C LYS A 284 -8.03 15.68 8.04
N TYR A 285 -8.01 15.91 6.73
CA TYR A 285 -8.57 14.98 5.74
C TYR A 285 -7.52 14.34 4.83
N VAL A 286 -7.70 13.04 4.57
CA VAL A 286 -6.85 12.24 3.69
C VAL A 286 -6.78 12.81 2.28
N ASN A 287 -7.93 13.16 1.69
CA ASN A 287 -7.96 13.72 0.34
C ASN A 287 -7.21 15.04 0.25
N LEU A 288 -7.26 15.86 1.29
CA LEU A 288 -6.56 17.14 1.30
C LEU A 288 -5.03 16.92 1.23
N ARG A 289 -4.47 16.09 2.11
CA ARG A 289 -3.03 15.77 2.11
C ARG A 289 -2.59 15.13 0.81
N ARG A 290 -3.34 14.13 0.32
CA ARG A 290 -3.02 13.45 -0.93
C ARG A 290 -3.09 14.37 -2.14
N TYR A 291 -4.06 15.27 -2.15
CA TYR A 291 -4.21 16.24 -3.23
C TYR A 291 -3.09 17.28 -3.22
N PHE A 292 -2.66 17.77 -2.06
CA PHE A 292 -1.49 18.64 -1.96
C PHE A 292 -0.21 17.90 -2.38
N ALA A 293 -0.01 16.67 -1.96
CA ALA A 293 1.12 15.85 -2.42
C ALA A 293 1.13 15.69 -3.95
N TYR A 294 -0.05 15.47 -4.57
CA TYR A 294 -0.20 15.42 -6.02
C TYR A 294 0.15 16.76 -6.68
N LEU A 295 -0.37 17.88 -6.16
CA LEU A 295 -0.06 19.21 -6.70
C LEU A 295 1.44 19.53 -6.59
N GLU A 296 2.00 19.36 -5.40
CA GLU A 296 3.42 19.64 -5.11
C GLU A 296 4.33 18.80 -6.02
N HIS A 297 4.07 17.50 -6.13
CA HIS A 297 4.85 16.59 -6.98
C HIS A 297 4.72 16.94 -8.47
N SER A 298 3.51 17.29 -8.92
CA SER A 298 3.29 17.69 -10.33
C SER A 298 4.01 18.98 -10.66
N LEU A 299 3.98 19.96 -9.76
CA LEU A 299 4.67 21.24 -9.93
C LEU A 299 6.19 21.08 -9.84
N ASP A 300 6.70 20.25 -8.93
CA ASP A 300 8.10 19.94 -8.80
C ASP A 300 8.65 19.32 -10.10
N LYS A 301 8.02 18.24 -10.59
CA LYS A 301 8.39 17.62 -11.87
C LYS A 301 8.32 18.59 -13.04
N ALA A 302 7.27 19.40 -13.12
CA ALA A 302 7.09 20.33 -14.21
C ALA A 302 8.09 21.49 -14.18
N SER A 303 8.61 21.88 -13.02
CA SER A 303 9.53 22.98 -12.83
C SER A 303 11.01 22.62 -13.01
N GLN A 304 11.36 21.34 -13.22
CA GLN A 304 12.75 20.87 -13.36
C GLN A 304 13.53 21.59 -14.48
N PHE A 305 12.86 22.04 -15.53
CA PHE A 305 13.50 22.80 -16.60
C PHE A 305 14.09 24.16 -16.14
N ALA A 306 13.57 24.71 -15.03
CA ALA A 306 14.01 26.01 -14.50
C ALA A 306 15.38 25.95 -13.81
N VAL A 307 15.85 24.73 -13.50
CA VAL A 307 17.15 24.52 -12.85
C VAL A 307 18.26 24.93 -13.80
N PHE A 308 19.17 25.77 -13.32
CA PHE A 308 20.26 26.42 -14.08
C PHE A 308 19.85 27.45 -15.15
N GLU A 309 18.55 27.78 -15.27
CA GLU A 309 18.12 28.89 -16.12
C GLU A 309 18.41 30.23 -15.45
N SER A 310 18.52 31.30 -16.27
CA SER A 310 18.77 32.65 -15.78
C SER A 310 17.60 33.18 -14.97
N ASN A 311 17.80 33.38 -13.67
CA ASN A 311 16.73 33.84 -12.73
C ASN A 311 16.40 35.32 -13.02
N GLY A 312 15.35 35.54 -13.82
CA GLY A 312 14.89 36.84 -14.23
C GLY A 312 13.49 36.85 -14.80
N PRO A 313 12.97 38.01 -15.20
CA PRO A 313 11.55 38.18 -15.61
C PRO A 313 11.07 37.17 -16.66
N LYS A 314 11.94 36.78 -17.58
CA LYS A 314 11.60 35.80 -18.63
C LYS A 314 11.28 34.43 -18.02
N LEU A 315 12.11 33.94 -17.08
CA LEU A 315 11.89 32.67 -16.39
C LEU A 315 10.66 32.74 -15.49
N TRP A 316 10.43 33.87 -14.82
CA TRP A 316 9.26 34.06 -13.96
C TRP A 316 7.95 33.98 -14.75
N ASP A 317 7.93 34.58 -15.95
CA ASP A 317 6.78 34.46 -16.87
C ASP A 317 6.57 33.02 -17.34
N GLN A 318 7.63 32.31 -17.68
CA GLN A 318 7.54 30.90 -18.07
C GLN A 318 6.99 30.03 -16.94
N MET A 319 7.39 30.26 -15.70
CA MET A 319 6.85 29.54 -14.54
C MET A 319 5.36 29.81 -14.35
N ARG A 320 4.91 31.07 -14.45
CA ARG A 320 3.47 31.38 -14.38
C ARG A 320 2.69 30.71 -15.51
N HIS A 321 3.17 30.80 -16.74
CA HIS A 321 2.53 30.18 -17.90
C HIS A 321 2.50 28.66 -17.87
N LEU A 322 3.38 28.03 -17.10
CA LEU A 322 3.35 26.58 -16.85
C LEU A 322 2.28 26.22 -15.82
N ILE A 323 2.24 26.95 -14.70
CA ILE A 323 1.44 26.59 -13.53
C ILE A 323 -0.04 27.02 -13.69
N GLU A 324 -0.29 28.19 -14.24
CA GLU A 324 -1.67 28.73 -14.39
C GLU A 324 -2.61 27.81 -15.19
N PRO A 325 -2.24 27.27 -16.37
CA PRO A 325 -3.09 26.36 -17.11
C PRO A 325 -3.33 25.03 -16.38
N PHE A 326 -2.35 24.53 -15.64
CA PHE A 326 -2.51 23.33 -14.82
C PHE A 326 -3.55 23.56 -13.72
N LEU A 327 -3.44 24.66 -12.97
CA LEU A 327 -4.41 24.99 -11.92
C LEU A 327 -5.79 25.36 -12.48
N LEU A 328 -5.85 25.97 -13.66
CA LEU A 328 -7.12 26.21 -14.35
C LEU A 328 -7.83 24.91 -14.70
N ASN A 329 -7.09 23.91 -15.16
CA ASN A 329 -7.66 22.59 -15.44
C ASN A 329 -8.17 21.92 -14.14
N GLU A 330 -7.42 22.00 -13.05
CA GLU A 330 -7.85 21.50 -11.73
C GLU A 330 -9.12 22.23 -11.22
N PHE A 331 -9.22 23.54 -11.45
CA PHE A 331 -10.42 24.29 -11.16
C PHE A 331 -11.63 23.84 -11.99
N ILE A 332 -11.46 23.65 -13.29
CA ILE A 332 -12.51 23.15 -14.20
C ILE A 332 -12.97 21.75 -13.77
N ASN A 333 -12.07 20.91 -13.31
CA ASN A 333 -12.35 19.58 -12.79
C ASN A 333 -13.06 19.60 -11.42
N GLY A 334 -13.20 20.77 -10.78
CA GLY A 334 -13.93 20.93 -9.52
C GLY A 334 -13.11 20.66 -8.26
N ALA A 335 -11.78 20.67 -8.35
CA ALA A 335 -10.90 20.48 -7.20
C ALA A 335 -10.87 21.67 -6.23
N PHE A 336 -11.22 22.87 -6.72
CA PHE A 336 -11.14 24.11 -5.95
C PHE A 336 -12.51 24.70 -5.64
N VAL A 337 -12.58 25.38 -4.51
CA VAL A 337 -13.76 26.18 -4.10
C VAL A 337 -13.60 27.60 -4.66
N GLY A 338 -14.69 28.14 -5.20
CA GLY A 338 -14.74 29.51 -5.71
C GLY A 338 -15.58 29.59 -6.98
N ALA A 339 -16.24 30.72 -7.21
CA ALA A 339 -17.08 30.94 -8.40
C ALA A 339 -16.25 31.28 -9.65
N THR A 340 -15.03 31.72 -9.47
CA THR A 340 -14.12 32.11 -10.56
C THR A 340 -12.69 31.64 -10.23
N PRO A 341 -11.83 31.45 -11.25
CA PRO A 341 -10.44 31.09 -11.04
C PRO A 341 -9.71 32.03 -10.07
N ALA A 342 -9.91 33.31 -10.20
CA ALA A 342 -9.25 34.32 -9.36
C ALA A 342 -9.62 34.25 -7.85
N LEU A 343 -10.79 33.64 -7.51
CA LEU A 343 -11.20 33.38 -6.14
C LEU A 343 -10.77 31.99 -5.63
N SER A 344 -10.25 31.16 -6.52
CA SER A 344 -9.97 29.76 -6.24
C SER A 344 -8.47 29.45 -6.12
N TYR A 345 -7.64 30.15 -6.89
CA TYR A 345 -6.21 30.01 -6.84
C TYR A 345 -5.47 31.27 -7.29
N PHE A 346 -4.21 31.37 -6.94
CA PHE A 346 -3.29 32.35 -7.49
C PHE A 346 -1.91 31.76 -7.74
N VAL A 347 -1.20 32.30 -8.71
CA VAL A 347 0.22 32.02 -8.97
C VAL A 347 0.95 33.34 -9.01
N ARG A 348 2.00 33.46 -8.19
CA ARG A 348 2.83 34.65 -8.15
C ARG A 348 4.30 34.24 -8.27
N CYS A 349 4.96 34.79 -9.25
CA CYS A 349 6.40 34.66 -9.47
C CYS A 349 6.87 35.97 -10.08
N ASP A 350 7.42 36.85 -9.26
CA ASP A 350 7.89 38.17 -9.65
C ASP A 350 8.92 38.70 -8.64
N ALA A 351 9.40 39.93 -8.85
CA ALA A 351 10.38 40.58 -7.97
C ALA A 351 9.89 40.72 -6.49
N THR A 352 8.58 40.57 -6.21
CA THR A 352 8.03 40.68 -4.85
C THR A 352 8.04 39.33 -4.11
N THR A 353 8.21 38.22 -4.83
CA THR A 353 8.27 36.89 -4.23
C THR A 353 9.65 36.47 -3.78
N MET A 354 10.68 37.22 -4.19
CA MET A 354 12.09 36.95 -3.91
C MET A 354 12.76 38.15 -3.25
N THR A 355 13.57 37.87 -2.26
CA THR A 355 14.47 38.88 -1.67
C THR A 355 15.75 38.95 -2.52
N GLN A 356 16.55 40.05 -2.33
CA GLN A 356 17.86 40.13 -2.96
C GLN A 356 18.75 38.93 -2.57
N ASN A 357 18.65 38.48 -1.32
CA ASN A 357 19.38 37.30 -0.83
C ASN A 357 18.96 36.03 -1.56
N ASP A 358 17.69 35.90 -1.96
CA ASP A 358 17.23 34.72 -2.75
C ASP A 358 17.81 34.76 -4.17
N LEU A 359 17.82 35.94 -4.78
CA LEU A 359 18.42 36.14 -6.12
C LEU A 359 19.94 35.88 -6.10
N ASP A 360 20.65 36.41 -5.10
CA ASP A 360 22.11 36.23 -4.95
C ASP A 360 22.50 34.76 -4.69
N ASN A 361 21.59 33.98 -4.06
CA ASN A 361 21.76 32.54 -3.81
C ASN A 361 21.13 31.65 -4.91
N GLY A 362 20.70 32.23 -6.03
CA GLY A 362 20.12 31.48 -7.15
C GLY A 362 18.77 30.83 -6.85
N ARG A 363 18.02 31.33 -5.86
CA ARG A 363 16.71 30.79 -5.48
C ARG A 363 15.62 31.43 -6.32
N LEU A 364 14.82 30.61 -6.98
CA LEU A 364 13.56 30.98 -7.62
C LEU A 364 12.40 30.64 -6.68
N VAL A 365 11.60 31.64 -6.29
CA VAL A 365 10.47 31.44 -5.39
C VAL A 365 9.17 31.70 -6.14
N VAL A 366 8.36 30.66 -6.27
CA VAL A 366 7.00 30.73 -6.83
C VAL A 366 5.99 30.51 -5.69
N LEU A 367 5.09 31.45 -5.53
CA LEU A 367 4.00 31.32 -4.56
C LEU A 367 2.74 30.86 -5.25
N VAL A 368 2.24 29.70 -4.86
CA VAL A 368 0.98 29.12 -5.34
C VAL A 368 0.02 29.00 -4.16
N GLY A 369 -1.15 29.56 -4.29
CA GLY A 369 -2.23 29.42 -3.28
C GLY A 369 -3.45 28.80 -3.94
N VAL A 370 -4.05 27.82 -3.28
CA VAL A 370 -5.22 27.07 -3.79
C VAL A 370 -6.26 26.88 -2.69
N ALA A 371 -7.54 27.03 -3.04
CA ALA A 371 -8.67 26.81 -2.14
C ALA A 371 -9.29 25.42 -2.43
N VAL A 372 -8.73 24.36 -1.87
CA VAL A 372 -9.16 22.99 -2.13
C VAL A 372 -10.52 22.67 -1.48
N VAL A 373 -11.33 21.87 -2.17
CA VAL A 373 -12.62 21.38 -1.65
C VAL A 373 -12.41 20.45 -0.44
N ARG A 374 -13.29 20.61 0.55
CA ARG A 374 -13.32 19.74 1.75
C ARG A 374 -14.52 18.81 1.70
N PRO A 375 -14.42 17.58 2.19
CA PRO A 375 -15.54 16.64 2.18
C PRO A 375 -16.65 17.06 3.15
N ALA A 376 -17.91 16.79 2.79
CA ALA A 376 -19.03 16.87 3.71
C ALA A 376 -19.09 15.59 4.54
N GLU A 377 -18.72 15.66 5.83
CA GLU A 377 -18.80 14.49 6.73
C GLU A 377 -20.19 14.32 7.35
N PHE A 378 -20.93 15.41 7.52
CA PHE A 378 -22.23 15.40 8.19
C PHE A 378 -23.29 16.05 7.33
N VAL A 379 -24.42 15.36 7.18
CA VAL A 379 -25.63 15.93 6.58
C VAL A 379 -26.63 16.19 7.69
N ILE A 380 -26.91 17.46 7.97
CA ILE A 380 -27.89 17.85 8.98
C ILE A 380 -29.17 18.28 8.24
N ILE A 381 -30.23 17.49 8.43
CA ILE A 381 -31.56 17.79 7.87
C ILE A 381 -32.43 18.32 9.00
N ARG A 382 -32.90 19.56 8.85
CA ARG A 382 -33.86 20.14 9.78
C ARG A 382 -35.24 20.05 9.16
N VAL A 383 -36.14 19.29 9.79
CA VAL A 383 -37.55 19.19 9.39
C VAL A 383 -38.37 19.95 10.41
N GLY A 384 -39.06 20.96 9.96
CA GLY A 384 -39.99 21.75 10.78
C GLY A 384 -41.44 21.51 10.33
N GLN A 385 -42.37 21.54 11.27
CA GLN A 385 -43.78 21.54 10.94
C GLN A 385 -44.22 22.96 10.57
N TRP A 386 -44.73 23.11 9.36
CA TRP A 386 -45.31 24.36 8.89
C TRP A 386 -46.82 24.32 9.15
N THR A 387 -47.34 25.27 9.93
CA THR A 387 -48.79 25.43 10.12
C THR A 387 -49.35 26.39 9.06
N ALA A 388 -50.42 26.02 8.38
CA ALA A 388 -51.02 26.76 7.27
C ALA A 388 -51.54 28.17 7.65
N SER A 389 -51.47 28.55 8.92
CA SER A 389 -51.94 29.86 9.41
C SER A 389 -50.86 30.95 9.41
N ALA A 390 -49.71 30.76 8.83
CA ALA A 390 -48.62 31.77 8.75
C ALA A 390 -48.55 32.54 7.44
N SER A 391 -49.62 32.49 6.60
CA SER A 391 -49.73 33.32 5.43
C SER A 391 -50.78 34.41 5.62
N SER A 392 -50.41 35.47 6.30
CA SER A 392 -51.09 36.75 6.21
C SER A 392 -50.07 37.88 6.31
#